data_c30fddc8f7b73f649a08782135ae2ab5
#
_entry.id   c30fddc8f7b73f649a08782135ae2ab5
#
_cell.length_a   1.000
_cell.length_b   1.000
_cell.length_c   1.000
_cell.angle_alpha   90.00
_cell.angle_beta   90.00
_cell.angle_gamma   90.00
#
_symmetry.space_group_name_H-M   'P 1'
#
loop_
_entity.id
_entity.type
_entity.pdbx_description
1 polymer ?
#
loop_
_entity_poly.entity_id
_entity_poly.type
_entity_poly.pdbx_seq_one_letter_code
_entity_poly.pdbx_strand_id
1 'polypeptide(L)'
;CVGATTLNEYRTFIEKDAALERRFQKVFIVEPSVEDTIAILRGLKERYELHHNVQITDPAIVAAAMLSNRYIADRQLPDKAIDLIDEAASSIRMQIDSKPEELDRLERRMIQLKLEQQALQKELDDASLKRLKILNKELAQKEHAYAKLE
;
A
#
# COMPACT_ATOMS: atom_id res chain seq x y z
N CYS A 1 6.18 -32.68 20.18
CA CYS A 1 5.32 -31.51 20.21
C CYS A 1 6.17 -30.25 20.37
N VAL A 2 5.92 -29.23 19.55
CA VAL A 2 6.56 -27.91 19.64
C VAL A 2 5.44 -26.90 19.84
N GLY A 3 5.60 -26.03 20.84
CA GLY A 3 4.67 -24.93 21.11
C GLY A 3 5.40 -23.60 21.12
N ALA A 4 4.73 -22.53 20.72
CA ALA A 4 5.22 -21.17 20.83
C ALA A 4 4.23 -20.34 21.67
N THR A 5 4.76 -19.50 22.54
CA THR A 5 3.97 -18.65 23.44
C THR A 5 4.81 -17.44 23.87
N THR A 6 4.17 -16.44 24.46
CA THR A 6 4.87 -15.30 25.06
C THR A 6 5.37 -15.64 26.46
N LEU A 7 6.38 -14.91 26.97
CA LEU A 7 6.89 -15.11 28.32
C LEU A 7 5.81 -14.93 29.41
N ASN A 8 4.89 -14.01 29.20
CA ASN A 8 3.82 -13.74 30.15
C ASN A 8 2.79 -14.88 30.19
N GLU A 9 2.39 -15.38 29.02
CA GLU A 9 1.49 -16.53 28.91
C GLU A 9 2.15 -17.80 29.45
N TYR A 10 3.44 -18.02 29.15
CA TYR A 10 4.19 -19.14 29.69
C TYR A 10 4.15 -19.13 31.24
N ARG A 11 4.46 -18.00 31.86
CA ARG A 11 4.40 -17.84 33.33
C ARG A 11 3.00 -18.04 33.91
N THR A 12 1.99 -17.61 33.17
CA THR A 12 0.60 -17.67 33.64
C THR A 12 0.00 -19.07 33.53
N PHE A 13 0.31 -19.80 32.44
CA PHE A 13 -0.39 -21.04 32.12
C PHE A 13 0.48 -22.29 32.18
N ILE A 14 1.77 -22.21 31.87
CA ILE A 14 2.66 -23.39 31.80
C ILE A 14 3.49 -23.55 33.05
N GLU A 15 4.11 -22.51 33.56
CA GLU A 15 5.00 -22.55 34.73
C GLU A 15 4.26 -22.94 36.01
N LYS A 16 2.96 -22.70 36.07
CA LYS A 16 2.12 -23.09 37.20
C LYS A 16 1.76 -24.59 37.22
N ASP A 17 1.86 -25.24 36.08
CA ASP A 17 1.62 -26.68 35.96
C ASP A 17 2.95 -27.44 35.89
N ALA A 18 3.38 -27.97 37.05
CA ALA A 18 4.62 -28.74 37.15
C ALA A 18 4.67 -29.98 36.24
N ALA A 19 3.52 -30.51 35.83
CA ALA A 19 3.45 -31.62 34.88
C ALA A 19 3.74 -31.19 33.43
N LEU A 20 3.33 -30.01 33.07
CA LEU A 20 3.64 -29.41 31.75
C LEU A 20 5.10 -28.91 31.72
N GLU A 21 5.53 -28.19 32.76
CA GLU A 21 6.87 -27.60 32.81
C GLU A 21 7.97 -28.62 32.61
N ARG A 22 7.89 -29.79 33.29
CA ARG A 22 8.89 -30.85 33.19
C ARG A 22 8.88 -31.63 31.86
N ARG A 23 7.83 -31.45 31.02
CA ARG A 23 7.70 -32.16 29.74
C ARG A 23 8.21 -31.35 28.56
N PHE A 24 8.48 -30.05 28.74
CA PHE A 24 8.92 -29.16 27.68
C PHE A 24 10.28 -28.56 28.02
N GLN A 25 11.17 -28.55 27.02
CA GLN A 25 12.42 -27.81 27.06
C GLN A 25 12.16 -26.35 26.64
N LYS A 26 12.51 -25.41 27.51
CA LYS A 26 12.40 -23.96 27.19
C LYS A 26 13.49 -23.56 26.20
N VAL A 27 13.08 -22.89 25.11
CA VAL A 27 13.97 -22.25 24.14
C VAL A 27 13.58 -20.78 24.08
N PHE A 28 14.45 -19.93 24.58
CA PHE A 28 14.24 -18.50 24.55
C PHE A 28 14.62 -17.94 23.18
N ILE A 29 13.70 -17.23 22.55
CA ILE A 29 13.95 -16.47 21.34
C ILE A 29 13.99 -14.99 21.75
N VAL A 30 15.14 -14.37 21.54
CA VAL A 30 15.35 -12.94 21.82
C VAL A 30 15.09 -12.11 20.57
N GLU A 31 14.72 -10.85 20.78
CA GLU A 31 14.58 -9.89 19.68
C GLU A 31 15.93 -9.73 18.97
N PRO A 32 15.99 -9.82 17.62
CA PRO A 32 17.21 -9.62 16.88
C PRO A 32 17.68 -8.16 16.95
N SER A 33 18.97 -7.93 16.76
CA SER A 33 19.52 -6.59 16.64
C SER A 33 19.03 -5.90 15.36
N VAL A 34 19.25 -4.58 15.25
CA VAL A 34 18.95 -3.84 14.01
C VAL A 34 19.77 -4.39 12.83
N GLU A 35 21.04 -4.75 13.06
CA GLU A 35 21.92 -5.33 12.04
C GLU A 35 21.43 -6.69 11.57
N ASP A 36 21.03 -7.57 12.52
CA ASP A 36 20.44 -8.87 12.18
C ASP A 36 19.12 -8.70 11.41
N THR A 37 18.31 -7.73 11.82
CA THR A 37 17.05 -7.39 11.13
C THR A 37 17.29 -6.95 9.70
N ILE A 38 18.30 -6.12 9.44
CA ILE A 38 18.69 -5.72 8.07
C ILE A 38 19.06 -6.96 7.23
N ALA A 39 19.81 -7.89 7.81
CA ALA A 39 20.16 -9.13 7.12
C ALA A 39 18.93 -9.99 6.79
N ILE A 40 17.98 -10.11 7.73
CA ILE A 40 16.71 -10.81 7.54
C ILE A 40 15.89 -10.13 6.42
N LEU A 41 15.74 -8.81 6.46
CA LEU A 41 15.00 -8.06 5.45
C LEU A 41 15.60 -8.18 4.05
N ARG A 42 16.93 -8.18 3.92
CA ARG A 42 17.61 -8.46 2.66
C ARG A 42 17.28 -9.85 2.10
N GLY A 43 17.17 -10.84 2.97
CA GLY A 43 16.75 -12.19 2.58
C GLY A 43 15.28 -12.29 2.15
N LEU A 44 14.41 -11.39 2.63
CA LEU A 44 13.00 -11.33 2.29
C LEU A 44 12.69 -10.40 1.12
N LYS A 45 13.60 -9.48 0.78
CA LYS A 45 13.44 -8.43 -0.21
C LYS A 45 12.79 -8.91 -1.50
N GLU A 46 13.37 -9.91 -2.13
CA GLU A 46 12.93 -10.42 -3.44
C GLU A 46 11.47 -10.90 -3.42
N ARG A 47 11.04 -11.52 -2.30
CA ARG A 47 9.65 -11.96 -2.14
C ARG A 47 8.67 -10.80 -2.05
N TYR A 48 9.02 -9.73 -1.34
CA TYR A 48 8.19 -8.52 -1.22
C TYR A 48 8.16 -7.73 -2.53
N GLU A 49 9.30 -7.64 -3.25
CA GLU A 49 9.36 -7.03 -4.57
C GLU A 49 8.44 -7.74 -5.57
N LEU A 50 8.44 -9.07 -5.57
CA LEU A 50 7.54 -9.86 -6.42
C LEU A 50 6.08 -9.74 -6.01
N HIS A 51 5.78 -9.72 -4.70
CA HIS A 51 4.41 -9.64 -4.20
C HIS A 51 3.74 -8.31 -4.54
N HIS A 52 4.44 -7.21 -4.29
CA HIS A 52 3.91 -5.86 -4.51
C HIS A 52 4.22 -5.32 -5.91
N ASN A 53 5.06 -6.01 -6.70
CA ASN A 53 5.55 -5.54 -8.00
C ASN A 53 6.16 -4.12 -7.93
N VAL A 54 6.99 -3.90 -6.92
CA VAL A 54 7.75 -2.66 -6.68
C VAL A 54 9.21 -3.00 -6.38
N GLN A 55 10.12 -2.07 -6.63
CA GLN A 55 11.53 -2.24 -6.27
C GLN A 55 11.80 -1.68 -4.88
N ILE A 56 12.50 -2.46 -4.04
CA ILE A 56 12.89 -2.09 -2.68
C ILE A 56 14.39 -1.84 -2.67
N THR A 57 14.83 -0.62 -2.41
CA THR A 57 16.25 -0.28 -2.36
C THR A 57 16.89 -0.70 -1.05
N ASP A 58 18.21 -0.95 -1.04
CA ASP A 58 18.93 -1.29 0.20
C ASP A 58 18.85 -0.17 1.27
N PRO A 59 18.96 1.13 0.92
CA PRO A 59 18.72 2.20 1.87
C PRO A 59 17.31 2.18 2.51
N ALA A 60 16.28 1.74 1.79
CA ALA A 60 14.92 1.60 2.33
C ALA A 60 14.86 0.49 3.39
N ILE A 61 15.55 -0.63 3.17
CA ILE A 61 15.68 -1.72 4.15
C ILE A 61 16.34 -1.24 5.42
N VAL A 62 17.48 -0.55 5.30
CA VAL A 62 18.21 0.03 6.44
C VAL A 62 17.32 1.03 7.19
N ALA A 63 16.64 1.93 6.46
CA ALA A 63 15.72 2.90 7.05
C ALA A 63 14.57 2.22 7.79
N ALA A 64 13.96 1.19 7.22
CA ALA A 64 12.86 0.45 7.84
C ALA A 64 13.29 -0.18 9.17
N ALA A 65 14.45 -0.84 9.23
CA ALA A 65 14.97 -1.41 10.47
C ALA A 65 15.27 -0.35 11.53
N MET A 66 15.93 0.76 11.15
CA MET A 66 16.29 1.83 12.08
C MET A 66 15.07 2.61 12.57
N LEU A 67 14.17 3.00 11.68
CA LEU A 67 13.01 3.82 12.03
C LEU A 67 11.96 3.01 12.82
N SER A 68 11.71 1.77 12.44
CA SER A 68 10.81 0.90 13.21
C SER A 68 11.34 0.68 14.64
N ASN A 69 12.64 0.45 14.80
CA ASN A 69 13.26 0.29 16.11
C ASN A 69 13.13 1.57 16.97
N ARG A 70 13.25 2.74 16.35
CA ARG A 70 13.22 4.03 17.05
C ARG A 70 11.81 4.49 17.41
N TYR A 71 10.84 4.29 16.53
CA TYR A 71 9.53 4.92 16.64
C TYR A 71 8.40 3.95 16.98
N ILE A 72 8.56 2.64 16.76
CA ILE A 72 7.56 1.63 17.07
C ILE A 72 8.00 0.87 18.33
N ALA A 73 7.39 1.21 19.46
CA ALA A 73 7.75 0.65 20.78
C ALA A 73 6.90 -0.55 21.20
N ASP A 74 5.72 -0.73 20.62
CA ASP A 74 4.73 -1.73 20.99
C ASP A 74 4.91 -3.09 20.29
N ARG A 75 5.85 -3.18 19.36
CA ARG A 75 6.19 -4.39 18.61
C ARG A 75 7.69 -4.66 18.62
N GLN A 76 8.05 -5.92 18.37
CA GLN A 76 9.44 -6.38 18.36
C GLN A 76 10.00 -6.46 16.94
N LEU A 77 11.33 -6.38 16.80
CA LEU A 77 12.02 -6.73 15.58
C LEU A 77 12.00 -8.28 15.40
N PRO A 78 11.96 -8.81 14.16
CA PRO A 78 11.97 -8.08 12.89
C PRO A 78 10.59 -7.63 12.42
N ASP A 79 9.49 -8.06 13.05
CA ASP A 79 8.12 -7.93 12.57
C ASP A 79 7.75 -6.47 12.26
N LYS A 80 8.03 -5.54 13.19
CA LYS A 80 7.74 -4.11 12.98
C LYS A 80 8.46 -3.49 11.77
N ALA A 81 9.63 -4.01 11.41
CA ALA A 81 10.37 -3.55 10.24
C ALA A 81 9.84 -4.18 8.94
N ILE A 82 9.38 -5.43 9.02
CA ILE A 82 8.70 -6.13 7.93
C ILE A 82 7.38 -5.42 7.62
N ASP A 83 6.55 -5.17 8.62
CA ASP A 83 5.27 -4.46 8.48
C ASP A 83 5.46 -3.08 7.83
N LEU A 84 6.52 -2.35 8.21
CA LEU A 84 6.80 -1.03 7.65
C LEU A 84 7.15 -1.10 6.16
N ILE A 85 7.91 -2.12 5.74
CA ILE A 85 8.21 -2.35 4.31
C ILE A 85 6.95 -2.76 3.54
N ASP A 86 6.15 -3.63 4.11
CA ASP A 86 4.92 -4.13 3.49
C ASP A 86 3.92 -2.99 3.27
N GLU A 87 3.69 -2.16 4.27
CA GLU A 87 2.82 -0.98 4.19
C GLU A 87 3.33 0.05 3.18
N ALA A 88 4.64 0.34 3.19
CA ALA A 88 5.24 1.27 2.25
C ALA A 88 5.14 0.76 0.80
N ALA A 89 5.41 -0.52 0.57
CA ALA A 89 5.30 -1.16 -0.75
C ALA A 89 3.86 -1.19 -1.25
N SER A 90 2.90 -1.51 -0.38
CA SER A 90 1.46 -1.46 -0.67
C SER A 90 1.00 -0.06 -1.06
N SER A 91 1.44 0.96 -0.32
CA SER A 91 1.12 2.36 -0.60
C SER A 91 1.65 2.82 -1.95
N ILE A 92 2.91 2.48 -2.28
CA ILE A 92 3.51 2.78 -3.58
C ILE A 92 2.76 2.04 -4.71
N ARG A 93 2.44 0.77 -4.51
CA ARG A 93 1.66 -0.01 -5.47
C ARG A 93 0.31 0.62 -5.76
N MET A 94 -0.40 1.05 -4.71
CA MET A 94 -1.68 1.74 -4.84
C MET A 94 -1.53 3.05 -5.63
N GLN A 95 -0.45 3.81 -5.41
CA GLN A 95 -0.18 5.04 -6.17
C GLN A 95 0.12 4.76 -7.66
N ILE A 96 0.85 3.68 -7.96
CA ILE A 96 1.14 3.27 -9.34
C ILE A 96 -0.15 2.82 -10.06
N ASP A 97 -1.00 2.07 -9.39
CA ASP A 97 -2.23 1.53 -9.97
C ASP A 97 -3.39 2.55 -9.99
N SER A 98 -3.31 3.62 -9.21
CA SER A 98 -4.31 4.68 -9.20
C SER A 98 -4.06 5.65 -10.36
N LYS A 99 -5.12 5.94 -11.14
CA LYS A 99 -5.06 7.02 -12.12
C LYS A 99 -4.75 8.34 -11.40
N PRO A 100 -3.87 9.18 -11.95
CA PRO A 100 -3.66 10.52 -11.42
C PRO A 100 -4.99 11.27 -11.28
N GLU A 101 -5.19 11.97 -10.16
CA GLU A 101 -6.45 12.67 -9.87
C GLU A 101 -6.86 13.64 -11.00
N GLU A 102 -5.88 14.23 -11.67
CA GLU A 102 -6.11 15.12 -12.82
C GLU A 102 -6.72 14.37 -14.02
N LEU A 103 -6.24 13.15 -14.30
CA LEU A 103 -6.79 12.30 -15.36
C LEU A 103 -8.21 11.85 -15.05
N ASP A 104 -8.48 11.42 -13.82
CA ASP A 104 -9.83 11.02 -13.39
C ASP A 104 -10.81 12.21 -13.47
N ARG A 105 -10.38 13.41 -13.05
CA ARG A 105 -11.18 14.63 -13.13
C ARG A 105 -11.50 15.01 -14.57
N LEU A 106 -10.53 14.91 -15.49
CA LEU A 106 -10.73 15.18 -16.92
C LEU A 106 -11.67 14.16 -17.53
N GLU A 107 -11.51 12.87 -17.23
CA GLU A 107 -12.36 11.80 -17.74
C GLU A 107 -13.82 11.99 -17.31
N ARG A 108 -14.08 12.27 -16.02
CA ARG A 108 -15.42 12.56 -15.52
C ARG A 108 -16.05 13.77 -16.22
N ARG A 109 -15.26 14.82 -16.44
CA ARG A 109 -15.75 16.01 -17.14
C ARG A 109 -16.09 15.71 -18.60
N MET A 110 -15.27 14.94 -19.29
CA MET A 110 -15.53 14.49 -20.67
C MET A 110 -16.82 13.65 -20.75
N ILE A 111 -17.06 12.74 -19.80
CA ILE A 111 -18.30 11.97 -19.73
C ILE A 111 -19.52 12.88 -19.57
N GLN A 112 -19.46 13.88 -18.68
CA GLN A 112 -20.55 14.87 -18.49
C GLN A 112 -20.83 15.64 -19.78
N LEU A 113 -19.78 16.12 -20.46
CA LEU A 113 -19.93 16.84 -21.72
C LEU A 113 -20.51 15.97 -22.84
N LYS A 114 -20.12 14.69 -22.92
CA LYS A 114 -20.68 13.73 -23.88
C LYS A 114 -22.16 13.43 -23.61
N LEU A 115 -22.57 13.33 -22.35
CA LEU A 115 -23.97 13.15 -21.98
C LEU A 115 -24.79 14.40 -22.32
N GLU A 116 -24.27 15.61 -22.02
CA GLU A 116 -24.93 16.87 -22.40
C GLU A 116 -25.04 17.00 -23.94
N GLN A 117 -23.99 16.61 -24.67
CA GLN A 117 -23.99 16.57 -26.13
C GLN A 117 -25.11 15.68 -26.68
N GLN A 118 -25.25 14.46 -26.15
CA GLN A 118 -26.29 13.51 -26.57
C GLN A 118 -27.71 14.03 -26.27
N ALA A 119 -27.89 14.74 -25.15
CA ALA A 119 -29.15 15.36 -24.82
C ALA A 119 -29.51 16.48 -25.79
N LEU A 120 -28.59 17.41 -26.05
CA LEU A 120 -28.77 18.54 -26.95
C LEU A 120 -28.93 18.16 -28.42
N GLN A 121 -28.34 17.04 -28.86
CA GLN A 121 -28.54 16.52 -30.21
C GLN A 121 -29.98 16.11 -30.52
N LYS A 122 -30.78 15.84 -29.50
CA LYS A 122 -32.20 15.49 -29.66
C LYS A 122 -33.11 16.72 -29.72
N GLU A 123 -32.59 17.90 -29.39
CA GLU A 123 -33.28 19.17 -29.40
C GLU A 123 -32.93 19.95 -30.67
N LEU A 124 -33.93 20.49 -31.37
CA LEU A 124 -33.77 21.14 -32.69
C LEU A 124 -33.91 22.66 -32.62
N ASP A 125 -33.79 23.25 -31.42
CA ASP A 125 -33.91 24.71 -31.28
C ASP A 125 -32.56 25.44 -31.45
N ASP A 126 -32.62 26.74 -31.82
CA ASP A 126 -31.44 27.55 -32.07
C ASP A 126 -30.51 27.73 -30.86
N ALA A 127 -31.08 27.69 -29.66
CA ALA A 127 -30.32 27.80 -28.42
C ALA A 127 -29.46 26.55 -28.18
N SER A 128 -30.02 25.37 -28.37
CA SER A 128 -29.35 24.07 -28.26
C SER A 128 -28.24 23.92 -29.30
N LEU A 129 -28.45 24.42 -30.53
CA LEU A 129 -27.41 24.43 -31.58
C LEU A 129 -26.21 25.32 -31.23
N LYS A 130 -26.44 26.49 -30.65
CA LYS A 130 -25.36 27.36 -30.16
C LYS A 130 -24.58 26.72 -29.03
N ARG A 131 -25.29 26.12 -28.05
CA ARG A 131 -24.69 25.42 -26.93
C ARG A 131 -23.85 24.23 -27.40
N LEU A 132 -24.34 23.47 -28.38
CA LEU A 132 -23.66 22.32 -28.97
C LEU A 132 -22.30 22.69 -29.60
N LYS A 133 -22.21 23.84 -30.28
CA LYS A 133 -20.95 24.34 -30.82
C LYS A 133 -19.93 24.66 -29.72
N ILE A 134 -20.36 25.28 -28.63
CA ILE A 134 -19.47 25.61 -27.50
C ILE A 134 -19.00 24.34 -26.83
N LEU A 135 -19.91 23.39 -26.59
CA LEU A 135 -19.66 22.13 -25.94
C LEU A 135 -18.67 21.25 -26.75
N ASN A 136 -18.84 21.18 -28.07
CA ASN A 136 -17.90 20.47 -28.95
C ASN A 136 -16.47 21.04 -28.86
N LYS A 137 -16.35 22.35 -28.74
CA LYS A 137 -15.05 23.01 -28.60
C LYS A 137 -14.41 22.70 -27.24
N GLU A 138 -15.23 22.73 -26.16
CA GLU A 138 -14.79 22.38 -24.81
C GLU A 138 -14.36 20.91 -24.74
N LEU A 139 -15.12 20.00 -25.34
CA LEU A 139 -14.83 18.57 -25.39
C LEU A 139 -13.51 18.31 -26.10
N ALA A 140 -13.28 18.89 -27.29
CA ALA A 140 -12.02 18.76 -28.03
C ALA A 140 -10.81 19.28 -27.23
N GLN A 141 -10.97 20.36 -26.46
CA GLN A 141 -9.91 20.87 -25.59
C GLN A 141 -9.59 19.90 -24.46
N LYS A 142 -10.62 19.28 -23.84
CA LYS A 142 -10.42 18.30 -22.78
C LYS A 142 -9.82 16.99 -23.29
N GLU A 143 -10.24 16.51 -24.43
CA GLU A 143 -9.65 15.34 -25.11
C GLU A 143 -8.16 15.56 -25.43
N HIS A 144 -7.80 16.74 -25.93
CA HIS A 144 -6.40 17.09 -26.16
C HIS A 144 -5.57 17.21 -24.87
N ALA A 145 -6.17 17.72 -23.78
CA ALA A 145 -5.51 17.79 -22.50
C ALA A 145 -5.32 16.37 -21.89
N TYR A 146 -6.30 15.51 -22.04
CA TYR A 146 -6.24 14.11 -21.61
C TYR A 146 -5.12 13.36 -22.33
N ALA A 147 -5.06 13.44 -23.66
CA ALA A 147 -4.03 12.80 -24.47
C ALA A 147 -2.59 13.32 -24.24
N LYS A 148 -2.43 14.45 -23.55
CA LYS A 148 -1.10 14.96 -23.15
C LYS A 148 -0.63 14.42 -21.81
N LEU A 149 -1.57 13.99 -20.98
CA LEU A 149 -1.29 13.49 -19.62
C LEU A 149 -1.25 11.95 -19.56
N GLU A 150 -1.77 11.27 -20.59
CA GLU A 150 -1.65 9.85 -20.82
C GLU A 150 -0.27 9.48 -21.40
#